data_c3a1f093925dcb73ab6e77dded8465ff
#
_entry.id   c3a1f093925dcb73ab6e77dded8465ff
#
_cell.length_a   1.000
_cell.length_b   1.000
_cell.length_c   1.000
_cell.angle_alpha   90.00
_cell.angle_beta   90.00
_cell.angle_gamma   90.00
#
_symmetry.space_group_name_H-M   'P 1'
#
loop_
_entity.id
_entity.type
_entity.pdbx_description
1 polymer ?
#
loop_
_entity_poly.entity_id
_entity_poly.type
_entity_poly.pdbx_seq_one_letter_code
_entity_poly.pdbx_strand_id
1 'polypeptide(L)'
;MIRRIAVASLLLAAVAANAQDASQQAGNGLQGPKDPAQATANAANPANPNNPVNPAPEAQAEQGPKVQVIDHVIGKGTEAMVGSTVVVNYTGWFYKPLAAKQRGRKFDSSLDAGREPLEFQLGARQVIKGWEQGVQGMKVGGKRTLIIPSELAYGKRGAGGGSIPPDSDLIFDVELLKVK
;
A
#
# COMPACT_ATOMS: atom_id res chain seq x y z
N MET A 1 29.51 29.45 15.62
CA MET A 1 28.07 29.21 15.86
C MET A 1 27.45 28.78 14.53
N ILE A 2 27.35 27.51 14.29
CA ILE A 2 26.80 26.94 13.05
C ILE A 2 25.33 26.65 13.35
N ARG A 3 24.46 27.44 12.74
CA ARG A 3 23.01 27.19 12.78
C ARG A 3 22.74 25.89 12.00
N ARG A 4 22.44 24.84 12.73
CA ARG A 4 21.90 23.60 12.16
C ARG A 4 20.50 23.89 11.63
N ILE A 5 20.37 24.04 10.33
CA ILE A 5 19.07 24.06 9.65
C ILE A 5 18.60 22.61 9.64
N ALA A 6 17.72 22.28 10.55
CA ALA A 6 16.98 21.04 10.50
C ALA A 6 16.03 21.14 9.30
N VAL A 7 16.43 20.59 8.18
CA VAL A 7 15.51 20.37 7.05
C VAL A 7 14.66 19.19 7.47
N ALA A 8 13.48 19.52 7.95
CA ALA A 8 12.47 18.54 8.36
C ALA A 8 12.21 17.56 7.22
N SER A 9 12.39 16.29 7.50
CA SER A 9 11.93 15.19 6.64
C SER A 9 10.41 15.16 6.62
N LEU A 10 9.81 15.95 5.74
CA LEU A 10 8.36 16.19 5.74
C LEU A 10 7.61 15.26 4.78
N LEU A 11 8.29 14.29 4.15
CA LEU A 11 7.68 13.60 3.02
C LEU A 11 7.16 12.19 3.29
N LEU A 12 7.40 11.62 4.45
CA LEU A 12 6.98 10.23 4.70
C LEU A 12 5.90 10.09 5.78
N ALA A 13 5.57 11.15 6.52
CA ALA A 13 4.51 11.11 7.51
C ALA A 13 3.13 11.09 6.84
N ALA A 14 2.43 9.99 6.98
CA ALA A 14 1.01 9.93 6.69
C ALA A 14 0.26 10.71 7.75
N VAL A 15 -0.18 11.91 7.43
CA VAL A 15 -1.14 12.64 8.26
C VAL A 15 -2.45 11.86 8.24
N ALA A 16 -2.80 11.25 9.35
CA ALA A 16 -4.13 10.73 9.60
C ALA A 16 -5.10 11.92 9.65
N ALA A 17 -5.78 12.20 8.55
CA ALA A 17 -6.93 13.07 8.55
C ALA A 17 -8.16 12.26 8.95
N ASN A 18 -8.60 12.48 10.16
CA ASN A 18 -9.87 12.10 10.72
C ASN A 18 -10.98 12.63 9.79
N ALA A 19 -11.76 11.75 9.21
CA ALA A 19 -13.02 12.12 8.58
C ALA A 19 -14.12 11.74 9.56
N GLN A 20 -14.49 12.70 10.36
CA GLN A 20 -15.82 12.73 10.98
C GLN A 20 -16.79 13.40 10.01
N ASP A 21 -17.95 12.78 9.98
CA ASP A 21 -19.23 13.44 9.85
C ASP A 21 -19.80 13.54 8.45
N ALA A 22 -21.01 13.42 8.30
CA ALA A 22 -22.18 13.63 9.11
C ALA A 22 -23.40 13.08 8.40
N SER A 23 -24.16 12.49 9.20
CA SER A 23 -25.59 12.27 9.12
C SER A 23 -26.42 13.42 8.52
N GLN A 24 -27.58 12.97 8.05
CA GLN A 24 -28.85 13.68 7.89
C GLN A 24 -29.10 14.13 6.45
N GLN A 25 -30.20 13.86 5.85
CA GLN A 25 -31.58 13.80 6.33
C GLN A 25 -32.49 13.16 5.28
N ALA A 26 -33.29 12.24 5.67
CA ALA A 26 -34.71 12.18 5.66
C ALA A 26 -35.49 12.75 4.45
N GLY A 27 -36.41 11.96 3.97
CA GLY A 27 -37.57 12.52 3.34
C GLY A 27 -38.23 11.64 2.27
N ASN A 28 -39.02 10.68 2.71
CA ASN A 28 -40.44 10.54 2.39
C ASN A 28 -40.90 10.23 0.95
N GLY A 29 -41.73 9.21 0.88
CA GLY A 29 -42.74 9.14 -0.20
C GLY A 29 -43.03 7.70 -0.68
N LEU A 30 -43.76 6.96 0.09
CA LEU A 30 -45.01 6.24 -0.20
C LEU A 30 -45.28 5.84 -1.65
N GLN A 31 -45.42 4.57 -1.94
CA GLN A 31 -46.62 3.81 -2.25
C GLN A 31 -46.29 2.56 -3.07
N GLY A 32 -46.63 1.40 -2.54
CA GLY A 32 -46.91 0.22 -3.33
C GLY A 32 -48.37 0.29 -3.90
N PRO A 33 -48.84 -0.70 -4.61
CA PRO A 33 -49.12 -2.02 -4.06
C PRO A 33 -49.08 -3.23 -5.03
N LYS A 34 -49.12 -4.43 -4.43
CA LYS A 34 -49.83 -5.65 -4.78
C LYS A 34 -49.43 -6.54 -5.95
N ASP A 35 -49.00 -7.68 -5.52
CA ASP A 35 -49.21 -9.11 -5.82
C ASP A 35 -50.24 -9.49 -6.92
N PRO A 36 -50.35 -10.76 -7.35
CA PRO A 36 -49.70 -12.01 -6.88
C PRO A 36 -49.28 -13.02 -7.99
N ALA A 37 -48.50 -14.01 -7.52
CA ALA A 37 -48.49 -15.40 -7.98
C ALA A 37 -48.32 -15.78 -9.44
N GLN A 38 -47.25 -16.52 -9.71
CA GLN A 38 -47.41 -17.86 -10.29
C GLN A 38 -46.16 -18.69 -10.08
N ALA A 39 -46.38 -19.72 -9.28
CA ALA A 39 -45.54 -20.89 -9.20
C ALA A 39 -45.68 -21.70 -10.49
N THR A 40 -44.55 -22.07 -11.10
CA THR A 40 -44.51 -23.35 -11.83
C THR A 40 -43.13 -23.95 -11.70
N ALA A 41 -43.10 -25.06 -11.06
CA ALA A 41 -42.02 -26.03 -11.06
C ALA A 41 -41.60 -26.36 -12.50
N ASN A 42 -40.32 -26.45 -12.74
CA ASN A 42 -39.87 -27.29 -13.82
C ASN A 42 -38.67 -28.15 -13.40
N ALA A 43 -38.93 -29.41 -13.63
CA ALA A 43 -38.25 -30.60 -13.18
C ALA A 43 -36.81 -30.72 -13.73
N ALA A 44 -36.09 -31.50 -12.95
CA ALA A 44 -34.83 -32.17 -13.25
C ALA A 44 -34.57 -32.45 -14.73
N ASN A 45 -33.40 -32.00 -15.20
CA ASN A 45 -32.79 -32.51 -16.40
C ASN A 45 -31.63 -33.45 -16.02
N PRO A 46 -31.67 -34.73 -16.45
CA PRO A 46 -30.66 -35.69 -16.04
C PRO A 46 -29.31 -35.43 -16.70
N ALA A 47 -28.27 -35.74 -15.94
CA ALA A 47 -26.86 -35.65 -16.23
C ALA A 47 -26.47 -36.07 -17.67
N ASN A 48 -25.79 -35.21 -18.39
CA ASN A 48 -25.05 -35.58 -19.58
C ASN A 48 -23.58 -35.86 -19.18
N PRO A 49 -23.09 -37.11 -19.28
CA PRO A 49 -21.77 -37.51 -18.79
C PRO A 49 -20.59 -37.08 -19.72
N ASN A 50 -20.83 -36.30 -20.77
CA ASN A 50 -19.80 -35.93 -21.74
C ASN A 50 -19.55 -34.43 -21.86
N ASN A 51 -19.85 -33.66 -20.81
CA ASN A 51 -19.41 -32.29 -20.77
C ASN A 51 -18.07 -32.23 -20.06
N PRO A 52 -16.93 -31.87 -20.73
CA PRO A 52 -15.68 -31.63 -20.04
C PRO A 52 -15.96 -30.50 -19.06
N VAL A 53 -15.87 -30.79 -17.75
CA VAL A 53 -15.93 -29.81 -16.71
C VAL A 53 -14.77 -28.86 -16.94
N ASN A 54 -15.05 -27.79 -17.65
CA ASN A 54 -14.15 -26.65 -17.67
C ASN A 54 -14.08 -26.20 -16.20
N PRO A 55 -12.92 -26.29 -15.52
CA PRO A 55 -12.84 -25.78 -14.17
C PRO A 55 -13.27 -24.32 -14.27
N ALA A 56 -14.35 -23.99 -13.56
CA ALA A 56 -14.78 -22.61 -13.38
C ALA A 56 -13.52 -21.80 -13.07
N PRO A 57 -13.34 -20.60 -13.66
CA PRO A 57 -12.25 -19.75 -13.26
C PRO A 57 -12.42 -19.55 -11.76
N GLU A 58 -11.53 -20.18 -11.01
CA GLU A 58 -11.43 -19.97 -9.57
C GLU A 58 -11.39 -18.48 -9.38
N ALA A 59 -12.35 -18.00 -8.61
CA ALA A 59 -12.55 -16.63 -8.24
C ALA A 59 -11.21 -15.89 -8.19
N GLN A 60 -10.99 -14.98 -9.11
CA GLN A 60 -10.03 -13.91 -8.91
C GLN A 60 -10.57 -13.11 -7.74
N ALA A 61 -10.27 -13.62 -6.55
CA ALA A 61 -10.53 -12.92 -5.31
C ALA A 61 -9.99 -11.50 -5.51
N GLU A 62 -10.84 -10.54 -5.28
CA GLU A 62 -10.61 -9.11 -5.36
C GLU A 62 -9.22 -8.74 -4.88
N GLN A 63 -8.29 -8.64 -5.82
CA GLN A 63 -6.93 -8.26 -5.51
C GLN A 63 -6.90 -6.73 -5.52
N GLY A 64 -7.27 -6.15 -4.38
CA GLY A 64 -6.98 -4.75 -4.15
C GLY A 64 -5.51 -4.43 -4.41
N PRO A 65 -5.13 -3.16 -4.45
CA PRO A 65 -3.75 -2.76 -4.72
C PRO A 65 -2.79 -3.45 -3.75
N LYS A 66 -1.76 -4.10 -4.27
CA LYS A 66 -0.75 -4.83 -3.50
C LYS A 66 0.63 -4.24 -3.70
N VAL A 67 1.41 -4.21 -2.64
CA VAL A 67 2.83 -3.91 -2.72
C VAL A 67 3.54 -5.09 -3.37
N GLN A 68 4.35 -4.82 -4.40
CA GLN A 68 5.28 -5.81 -4.92
C GLN A 68 6.58 -5.72 -4.13
N VAL A 69 7.02 -6.85 -3.63
CA VAL A 69 8.21 -6.99 -2.78
C VAL A 69 9.26 -7.80 -3.51
N ILE A 70 10.47 -7.27 -3.62
CA ILE A 70 11.61 -7.93 -4.25
C ILE A 70 12.78 -7.93 -3.27
N ASP A 71 13.08 -9.08 -2.69
CA ASP A 71 14.21 -9.25 -1.79
C ASP A 71 15.52 -9.42 -2.58
N HIS A 72 16.49 -8.53 -2.31
CA HIS A 72 17.84 -8.61 -2.87
C HIS A 72 18.80 -9.29 -1.91
N VAL A 73 18.63 -9.00 -0.62
CA VAL A 73 19.39 -9.61 0.47
C VAL A 73 18.44 -9.95 1.61
N ILE A 74 18.44 -11.20 2.02
CA ILE A 74 17.73 -11.62 3.22
C ILE A 74 18.65 -11.41 4.40
N GLY A 75 18.25 -10.51 5.32
CA GLY A 75 19.00 -10.25 6.55
C GLY A 75 19.03 -11.46 7.47
N LYS A 76 19.99 -11.48 8.38
CA LYS A 76 20.16 -12.55 9.38
C LYS A 76 19.87 -12.09 10.81
N GLY A 77 19.61 -10.80 11.01
CA GLY A 77 19.32 -10.24 12.32
C GLY A 77 17.85 -10.34 12.71
N THR A 78 17.46 -9.56 13.71
CA THR A 78 16.08 -9.50 14.24
C THR A 78 15.07 -9.16 13.15
N GLU A 79 13.94 -9.84 13.19
CA GLU A 79 12.84 -9.63 12.24
C GLU A 79 11.98 -8.44 12.67
N ALA A 80 11.55 -7.64 11.68
CA ALA A 80 10.66 -6.52 11.86
C ALA A 80 9.21 -7.01 11.95
N MET A 81 8.62 -6.95 13.12
CA MET A 81 7.25 -7.32 13.41
C MET A 81 6.37 -6.08 13.63
N VAL A 82 5.06 -6.24 13.52
CA VAL A 82 4.11 -5.18 13.95
C VAL A 82 4.35 -4.83 15.40
N GLY A 83 4.47 -3.54 15.71
CA GLY A 83 4.80 -3.03 17.04
C GLY A 83 6.30 -2.76 17.26
N SER A 84 7.19 -3.34 16.42
CA SER A 84 8.63 -3.05 16.50
C SER A 84 8.94 -1.66 15.97
N THR A 85 9.89 -0.99 16.62
CA THR A 85 10.50 0.22 16.08
C THR A 85 11.67 -0.17 15.19
N VAL A 86 11.62 0.26 13.94
CA VAL A 86 12.63 -0.07 12.93
C VAL A 86 13.40 1.16 12.49
N VAL A 87 14.66 0.96 12.13
CA VAL A 87 15.54 2.00 11.55
C VAL A 87 15.97 1.52 10.19
N VAL A 88 15.69 2.31 9.16
CA VAL A 88 15.94 1.95 7.76
C VAL A 88 16.68 3.04 7.00
N ASN A 89 17.56 2.64 6.09
CA ASN A 89 17.96 3.47 4.97
C ASN A 89 17.01 3.25 3.81
N TYR A 90 16.77 4.29 3.03
CA TYR A 90 15.93 4.19 1.85
C TYR A 90 16.32 5.19 0.77
N THR A 91 15.91 4.86 -0.46
CA THR A 91 15.84 5.81 -1.57
C THR A 91 14.54 5.57 -2.33
N GLY A 92 13.83 6.64 -2.66
CA GLY A 92 12.55 6.61 -3.34
C GLY A 92 12.58 7.29 -4.70
N TRP A 93 11.97 6.66 -5.70
CA TRP A 93 11.78 7.17 -7.05
C TRP A 93 10.32 7.01 -7.48
N PHE A 94 9.92 7.78 -8.47
CA PHE A 94 8.69 7.48 -9.20
C PHE A 94 8.84 6.15 -9.93
N TYR A 95 7.85 5.29 -9.81
CA TYR A 95 7.84 4.04 -10.54
C TYR A 95 7.58 4.30 -12.03
N LYS A 96 8.45 3.79 -12.88
CA LYS A 96 8.37 3.91 -14.33
C LYS A 96 8.70 2.56 -14.96
N PRO A 97 7.70 1.73 -15.32
CA PRO A 97 7.91 0.35 -15.78
C PRO A 97 8.90 0.20 -16.93
N LEU A 98 8.92 1.19 -17.84
CA LEU A 98 9.77 1.17 -19.03
C LEU A 98 11.16 1.81 -18.83
N ALA A 99 11.42 2.41 -17.68
CA ALA A 99 12.72 3.00 -17.37
C ALA A 99 13.72 1.94 -16.88
N ALA A 100 15.00 2.26 -16.95
CA ALA A 100 16.06 1.41 -16.41
C ALA A 100 15.80 1.11 -14.92
N LYS A 101 15.79 -0.20 -14.57
CA LYS A 101 15.45 -0.68 -13.23
C LYS A 101 14.09 -0.17 -12.71
N GLN A 102 13.19 0.22 -13.62
CA GLN A 102 11.85 0.75 -13.34
C GLN A 102 11.84 2.03 -12.48
N ARG A 103 12.97 2.76 -12.42
CA ARG A 103 13.14 3.98 -11.62
C ARG A 103 13.11 5.21 -12.50
N GLY A 104 12.17 6.10 -12.18
CA GLY A 104 12.09 7.44 -12.73
C GLY A 104 12.91 8.44 -11.90
N ARG A 105 12.43 9.67 -11.79
CA ARG A 105 13.06 10.71 -10.97
C ARG A 105 13.07 10.32 -9.49
N LYS A 106 14.25 10.46 -8.86
CA LYS A 106 14.39 10.36 -7.39
C LYS A 106 13.67 11.55 -6.75
N PHE A 107 12.94 11.29 -5.67
CA PHE A 107 12.26 12.35 -4.92
C PHE A 107 12.73 12.45 -3.47
N ASP A 108 13.24 11.36 -2.87
CA ASP A 108 13.72 11.38 -1.49
C ASP A 108 14.74 10.26 -1.22
N SER A 109 15.65 10.49 -0.27
CA SER A 109 16.61 9.48 0.19
C SER A 109 17.15 9.83 1.57
N SER A 110 17.28 8.84 2.45
CA SER A 110 18.00 8.97 3.71
C SER A 110 19.51 9.03 3.53
N LEU A 111 20.00 8.65 2.34
CA LEU A 111 21.42 8.60 2.01
C LEU A 111 21.94 9.94 1.45
N ASP A 112 21.08 10.93 1.25
CA ASP A 112 21.46 12.26 0.80
C ASP A 112 22.20 13.01 1.92
N ALA A 113 23.10 13.93 1.55
CA ALA A 113 23.93 14.67 2.50
C ALA A 113 23.07 15.39 3.56
N GLY A 114 23.40 15.19 4.83
CA GLY A 114 22.68 15.80 5.95
C GLY A 114 21.37 15.10 6.33
N ARG A 115 21.08 13.96 5.73
CA ARG A 115 19.93 13.11 6.09
C ARG A 115 20.37 12.00 7.04
N GLU A 116 19.42 11.45 7.74
CA GLU A 116 19.61 10.34 8.67
C GLU A 116 18.68 9.18 8.30
N PRO A 117 19.02 7.94 8.71
CA PRO A 117 18.10 6.83 8.57
C PRO A 117 16.75 7.13 9.22
N LEU A 118 15.68 6.64 8.60
CA LEU A 118 14.34 6.85 9.11
C LEU A 118 14.03 5.84 10.21
N GLU A 119 13.58 6.35 11.35
CA GLU A 119 13.06 5.54 12.45
C GLU A 119 11.55 5.67 12.51
N PHE A 120 10.84 4.53 12.58
CA PHE A 120 9.38 4.50 12.76
C PHE A 120 8.92 3.18 13.38
N GLN A 121 7.72 3.19 13.97
CA GLN A 121 7.11 1.99 14.53
C GLN A 121 6.15 1.35 13.53
N LEU A 122 6.35 0.06 13.24
CA LEU A 122 5.47 -0.72 12.37
C LEU A 122 4.08 -0.88 13.00
N GLY A 123 3.04 -0.64 12.21
CA GLY A 123 1.65 -0.70 12.66
C GLY A 123 1.11 0.59 13.30
N ALA A 124 1.98 1.58 13.55
CA ALA A 124 1.59 2.86 14.14
C ALA A 124 1.06 3.88 13.12
N ARG A 125 0.99 3.53 11.85
CA ARG A 125 0.56 4.41 10.75
C ARG A 125 1.38 5.69 10.62
N GLN A 126 2.66 5.62 10.96
CA GLN A 126 3.61 6.72 10.85
C GLN A 126 4.14 6.90 9.44
N VAL A 127 4.00 5.87 8.61
CA VAL A 127 4.43 5.82 7.22
C VAL A 127 3.28 5.40 6.31
N ILE A 128 3.48 5.47 5.00
CA ILE A 128 2.49 5.01 4.02
C ILE A 128 2.19 3.51 4.18
N LYS A 129 0.97 3.10 3.83
CA LYS A 129 0.51 1.71 3.97
C LYS A 129 1.44 0.71 3.28
N GLY A 130 1.97 1.08 2.12
CA GLY A 130 2.90 0.26 1.37
C GLY A 130 4.19 -0.05 2.14
N TRP A 131 4.67 0.87 2.96
CA TRP A 131 5.82 0.64 3.83
C TRP A 131 5.49 -0.28 5.01
N GLU A 132 4.35 -0.07 5.64
CA GLU A 132 3.88 -0.94 6.73
C GLU A 132 3.81 -2.41 6.29
N GLN A 133 3.29 -2.63 5.08
CA GLN A 133 3.20 -3.97 4.50
C GLN A 133 4.55 -4.49 3.98
N GLY A 134 5.32 -3.62 3.35
CA GLY A 134 6.54 -4.01 2.65
C GLY A 134 7.76 -4.22 3.55
N VAL A 135 7.86 -3.53 4.68
CA VAL A 135 8.98 -3.65 5.63
C VAL A 135 8.73 -4.75 6.65
N GLN A 136 7.47 -5.08 6.92
CA GLN A 136 7.14 -6.21 7.79
C GLN A 136 7.79 -7.51 7.30
N GLY A 137 8.33 -8.29 8.22
CA GLY A 137 9.03 -9.54 7.91
C GLY A 137 10.47 -9.38 7.39
N MET A 138 10.96 -8.14 7.20
CA MET A 138 12.37 -7.93 6.92
C MET A 138 13.23 -8.28 8.15
N LYS A 139 14.43 -8.79 7.89
CA LYS A 139 15.44 -9.01 8.96
C LYS A 139 16.56 -7.99 8.86
N VAL A 140 17.13 -7.61 10.00
CA VAL A 140 18.25 -6.66 10.04
C VAL A 140 19.38 -7.13 9.13
N GLY A 141 19.90 -6.19 8.31
CA GLY A 141 20.85 -6.44 7.23
C GLY A 141 20.21 -6.81 5.90
N GLY A 142 18.86 -6.91 5.85
CA GLY A 142 18.11 -7.17 4.63
C GLY A 142 18.01 -5.96 3.72
N LYS A 143 17.97 -6.21 2.40
CA LYS A 143 17.74 -5.18 1.37
C LYS A 143 16.59 -5.61 0.47
N ARG A 144 15.66 -4.70 0.25
CA ARG A 144 14.40 -4.98 -0.42
C ARG A 144 14.00 -3.82 -1.32
N THR A 145 13.45 -4.13 -2.50
CA THR A 145 12.75 -3.15 -3.32
C THR A 145 11.25 -3.31 -3.11
N LEU A 146 10.58 -2.19 -2.90
CA LEU A 146 9.12 -2.10 -2.77
C LEU A 146 8.57 -1.30 -3.95
N ILE A 147 7.66 -1.88 -4.72
CA ILE A 147 6.85 -1.16 -5.72
C ILE A 147 5.47 -0.98 -5.11
N ILE A 148 5.09 0.27 -4.92
CA ILE A 148 3.92 0.66 -4.14
C ILE A 148 2.95 1.41 -5.04
N PRO A 149 1.77 0.84 -5.31
CA PRO A 149 0.71 1.56 -6.02
C PRO A 149 0.31 2.82 -5.27
N SER A 150 -0.14 3.83 -6.00
CA SER A 150 -0.52 5.13 -5.44
C SER A 150 -1.51 5.03 -4.29
N GLU A 151 -2.45 4.09 -4.32
CA GLU A 151 -3.48 3.88 -3.28
C GLU A 151 -2.90 3.44 -1.94
N LEU A 152 -1.74 2.79 -1.95
CA LEU A 152 -0.99 2.40 -0.75
C LEU A 152 0.12 3.39 -0.40
N ALA A 153 0.27 4.46 -1.19
CA ALA A 153 1.20 5.57 -1.00
C ALA A 153 0.44 6.85 -0.62
N TYR A 154 0.41 7.85 -1.51
CA TYR A 154 -0.20 9.15 -1.24
C TYR A 154 -1.52 9.38 -2.00
N GLY A 155 -1.93 8.43 -2.84
CA GLY A 155 -3.20 8.43 -3.56
C GLY A 155 -3.46 9.71 -4.36
N LYS A 156 -4.72 10.10 -4.40
CA LYS A 156 -5.19 11.28 -5.14
C LYS A 156 -4.74 12.62 -4.56
N ARG A 157 -4.18 12.65 -3.35
CA ARG A 157 -3.69 13.88 -2.72
C ARG A 157 -2.27 14.23 -3.14
N GLY A 158 -1.45 13.22 -3.47
CA GLY A 158 -0.01 13.41 -3.59
C GLY A 158 0.62 13.82 -2.25
N ALA A 159 1.85 14.33 -2.28
CA ALA A 159 2.56 14.75 -1.07
C ALA A 159 3.58 15.88 -1.33
N GLY A 160 4.07 16.48 -0.24
CA GLY A 160 5.17 17.43 -0.27
C GLY A 160 4.92 18.67 -1.10
N GLY A 161 3.69 19.24 -1.07
CA GLY A 161 3.38 20.46 -1.81
C GLY A 161 3.53 20.33 -3.34
N GLY A 162 3.27 19.14 -3.88
CA GLY A 162 3.41 18.85 -5.30
C GLY A 162 4.71 18.13 -5.69
N SER A 163 5.58 17.85 -4.73
CA SER A 163 6.81 17.05 -4.98
C SER A 163 6.48 15.64 -5.45
N ILE A 164 5.40 15.06 -4.92
CA ILE A 164 4.79 13.81 -5.36
C ILE A 164 3.40 14.14 -5.89
N PRO A 165 3.19 14.10 -7.21
CA PRO A 165 1.88 14.34 -7.82
C PRO A 165 0.82 13.32 -7.36
N PRO A 166 -0.48 13.65 -7.51
CA PRO A 166 -1.55 12.68 -7.38
C PRO A 166 -1.31 11.42 -8.21
N ASP A 167 -1.84 10.30 -7.75
CA ASP A 167 -1.86 9.02 -8.46
C ASP A 167 -0.47 8.54 -8.93
N SER A 168 0.55 8.85 -8.13
CA SER A 168 1.92 8.44 -8.43
C SER A 168 2.26 7.11 -7.78
N ASP A 169 2.56 6.12 -8.61
CA ASP A 169 3.18 4.87 -8.14
C ASP A 169 4.65 5.11 -7.79
N LEU A 170 5.09 4.48 -6.73
CA LEU A 170 6.41 4.71 -6.17
C LEU A 170 7.22 3.41 -6.11
N ILE A 171 8.54 3.55 -6.20
CA ILE A 171 9.47 2.45 -6.00
C ILE A 171 10.54 2.89 -4.99
N PHE A 172 10.81 2.02 -4.01
CA PHE A 172 11.78 2.28 -2.96
C PHE A 172 12.78 1.15 -2.86
N ASP A 173 14.04 1.47 -2.70
CA ASP A 173 15.03 0.54 -2.15
C ASP A 173 15.14 0.81 -0.66
N VAL A 174 14.99 -0.22 0.14
CA VAL A 174 14.99 -0.17 1.61
C VAL A 174 16.02 -1.13 2.16
N GLU A 175 16.81 -0.67 3.13
CA GLU A 175 17.74 -1.48 3.92
C GLU A 175 17.38 -1.38 5.40
N LEU A 176 17.11 -2.52 6.03
CA LEU A 176 16.81 -2.57 7.45
C LEU A 176 18.09 -2.61 8.27
N LEU A 177 18.33 -1.54 9.04
CA LEU A 177 19.54 -1.38 9.83
C LEU A 177 19.38 -1.91 11.26
N LYS A 178 18.19 -1.67 11.86
CA LYS A 178 17.96 -2.02 13.27
C LYS A 178 16.47 -2.26 13.53
N VAL A 179 16.22 -3.14 14.49
CA VAL A 179 14.94 -3.38 15.15
C VAL A 179 15.13 -3.15 16.64
N LYS A 180 14.24 -2.37 17.27
CA LYS A 180 14.22 -2.03 18.69
C LYS A 180 12.95 -2.59 19.35
#